data_c9e3f5705b9e60fce94efff97fb8afcb
#
_entry.id   c9e3f5705b9e60fce94efff97fb8afcb
#
_cell.length_a   1.000
_cell.length_b   1.000
_cell.length_c   1.000
_cell.angle_alpha   90.00
_cell.angle_beta   90.00
_cell.angle_gamma   90.00
#
_symmetry.space_group_name_H-M   'P 1'
#
loop_
_entity.id
_entity.type
_entity.pdbx_description
1 polymer ?
#
loop_
_entity_poly.entity_id
_entity_poly.type
_entity_poly.pdbx_seq_one_letter_code
_entity_poly.pdbx_strand_id
1 'polypeptide(L)'
;MNLLKSVVDVIHDLLVEKNIDEVIDLRISNLNNFDYQINNLVKYQNHPEIELIKTRIGESLNSSELINNFEFAKNLFINIEIKAELIIENLKDVEKNILTSNKEEVIIDYGGPNIGKPLHVGHLRPLNIGRSVYNTNKIIGNIVYSDIHLGDWGMPVAQIITYCELENINFEDLSIRMLEKIYPTASTQYTNDETFKEKAQKTNKLLTSGDEHALANWKKISELTLGALKETLSLLNHDFDYWWGESSVNDIIPDMLKSLES
;
A
#
# COMPACT_ATOMS: atom_id res chain seq x y z
N MET A 1 18.18 -10.93 16.80
CA MET A 1 19.32 -9.98 16.57
C MET A 1 19.38 -9.69 15.07
N ASN A 2 19.40 -8.44 14.65
CA ASN A 2 19.52 -8.13 13.22
C ASN A 2 20.99 -8.33 12.81
N LEU A 3 21.29 -9.47 12.19
CA LEU A 3 22.64 -9.90 11.82
C LEU A 3 23.37 -8.83 10.98
N LEU A 4 22.66 -8.23 10.03
CA LEU A 4 23.16 -7.15 9.16
C LEU A 4 23.53 -5.90 9.95
N LYS A 5 22.70 -5.51 10.92
CA LYS A 5 22.96 -4.35 11.77
C LYS A 5 24.25 -4.54 12.56
N SER A 6 24.46 -5.72 13.13
CA SER A 6 25.68 -6.01 13.91
C SER A 6 26.96 -5.94 13.07
N VAL A 7 26.94 -6.37 11.82
CA VAL A 7 28.08 -6.24 10.88
C VAL A 7 28.32 -4.77 10.51
N VAL A 8 27.25 -4.04 10.24
CA VAL A 8 27.32 -2.60 9.91
C VAL A 8 27.87 -1.80 11.10
N ASP A 9 27.37 -2.04 12.32
CA ASP A 9 27.78 -1.32 13.53
C ASP A 9 29.28 -1.51 13.79
N VAL A 10 29.81 -2.72 13.67
CA VAL A 10 31.25 -3.01 13.84
C VAL A 10 32.13 -2.21 12.88
N ILE A 11 31.73 -2.11 11.61
CA ILE A 11 32.52 -1.38 10.61
C ILE A 11 32.34 0.12 10.74
N HIS A 12 31.12 0.58 11.05
CA HIS A 12 30.81 1.97 11.28
C HIS A 12 31.66 2.55 12.42
N ASP A 13 31.72 1.89 13.57
CA ASP A 13 32.47 2.35 14.74
C ASP A 13 33.96 2.52 14.43
N LEU A 14 34.53 1.59 13.67
CA LEU A 14 35.93 1.66 13.24
C LEU A 14 36.22 2.82 12.27
N LEU A 15 35.25 3.15 11.39
CA LEU A 15 35.40 4.26 10.48
C LEU A 15 35.21 5.61 11.20
N VAL A 16 34.29 5.68 12.15
CA VAL A 16 34.07 6.89 12.98
C VAL A 16 35.29 7.22 13.82
N GLU A 17 36.00 6.24 14.41
CA GLU A 17 37.29 6.43 15.11
C GLU A 17 38.36 7.12 14.24
N LYS A 18 38.20 7.04 12.91
CA LYS A 18 39.09 7.64 11.91
C LYS A 18 38.53 8.90 11.27
N ASN A 19 37.52 9.52 11.87
CA ASN A 19 36.76 10.68 11.35
C ASN A 19 36.10 10.43 10.01
N ILE A 20 35.74 9.17 9.71
CA ILE A 20 34.97 8.79 8.54
C ILE A 20 33.55 8.53 9.04
N ASP A 21 32.74 9.57 9.10
CA ASP A 21 31.33 9.50 9.48
C ASP A 21 30.48 9.33 8.20
N GLU A 22 30.30 8.08 7.78
CA GLU A 22 29.50 7.73 6.62
C GLU A 22 28.56 6.56 6.94
N VAL A 23 27.38 6.61 6.32
CA VAL A 23 26.47 5.45 6.30
C VAL A 23 27.14 4.30 5.55
N ILE A 24 27.18 3.12 6.16
CA ILE A 24 27.80 1.94 5.54
C ILE A 24 26.94 1.48 4.35
N ASP A 25 27.55 1.48 3.17
CA ASP A 25 26.93 0.98 1.92
C ASP A 25 27.13 -0.54 1.84
N LEU A 26 26.26 -1.28 2.53
CA LEU A 26 26.23 -2.73 2.53
C LEU A 26 25.31 -3.24 1.43
N ARG A 27 25.81 -4.03 0.51
CA ARG A 27 25.09 -4.62 -0.61
C ARG A 27 25.20 -6.14 -0.61
N ILE A 28 24.23 -6.80 -1.24
CA ILE A 28 24.35 -8.23 -1.54
C ILE A 28 25.52 -8.41 -2.52
N SER A 29 26.38 -9.37 -2.25
CA SER A 29 27.51 -9.68 -3.13
C SER A 29 27.05 -10.35 -4.41
N ASN A 30 27.71 -10.02 -5.53
CA ASN A 30 27.53 -10.74 -6.80
C ASN A 30 28.54 -11.89 -6.94
N LEU A 31 29.40 -12.14 -5.94
CA LEU A 31 30.38 -13.20 -5.94
C LEU A 31 29.82 -14.44 -5.24
N ASN A 32 29.98 -15.61 -5.82
CA ASN A 32 29.38 -16.85 -5.32
C ASN A 32 29.85 -17.30 -3.93
N ASN A 33 30.97 -16.76 -3.45
CA ASN A 33 31.59 -17.17 -2.18
C ASN A 33 31.42 -16.13 -1.07
N PHE A 34 30.66 -15.06 -1.31
CA PHE A 34 30.42 -13.99 -0.35
C PHE A 34 28.97 -13.56 -0.36
N ASP A 35 28.41 -13.30 0.81
CA ASP A 35 27.01 -12.89 0.97
C ASP A 35 26.84 -11.39 0.76
N TYR A 36 27.78 -10.59 1.27
CA TYR A 36 27.71 -9.13 1.28
C TYR A 36 28.97 -8.46 0.79
N GLN A 37 28.82 -7.23 0.35
CA GLN A 37 29.92 -6.37 -0.08
C GLN A 37 29.74 -4.96 0.48
N ILE A 38 30.83 -4.36 0.98
CA ILE A 38 30.89 -2.99 1.47
C ILE A 38 31.82 -2.19 0.59
N ASN A 39 31.34 -1.02 0.13
CA ASN A 39 32.03 -0.23 -0.88
C ASN A 39 32.63 1.09 -0.34
N ASN A 40 32.44 1.41 0.93
CA ASN A 40 32.82 2.69 1.54
C ASN A 40 34.30 3.03 1.38
N LEU A 41 35.21 2.06 1.49
CA LEU A 41 36.66 2.32 1.45
C LEU A 41 37.15 2.80 0.08
N VAL A 42 36.42 2.63 -1.00
CA VAL A 42 36.81 3.06 -2.35
C VAL A 42 37.12 4.55 -2.40
N LYS A 43 36.35 5.36 -1.70
CA LYS A 43 36.51 6.83 -1.64
C LYS A 43 37.81 7.23 -0.92
N TYR A 44 38.34 6.35 -0.09
CA TYR A 44 39.50 6.60 0.77
C TYR A 44 40.78 5.92 0.27
N GLN A 45 40.82 5.47 -1.00
CA GLN A 45 41.97 4.79 -1.60
C GLN A 45 43.32 5.58 -1.49
N ASN A 46 43.23 6.92 -1.42
CA ASN A 46 44.40 7.80 -1.27
C ASN A 46 44.58 8.32 0.17
N HIS A 47 43.83 7.79 1.15
CA HIS A 47 43.94 8.22 2.53
C HIS A 47 45.30 7.75 3.10
N PRO A 48 46.06 8.63 3.81
CA PRO A 48 47.41 8.27 4.30
C PRO A 48 47.44 7.02 5.20
N GLU A 49 46.36 6.77 5.92
CA GLU A 49 46.23 5.63 6.86
C GLU A 49 45.41 4.47 6.30
N ILE A 50 45.17 4.37 4.99
CA ILE A 50 44.29 3.35 4.43
C ILE A 50 44.69 1.91 4.80
N GLU A 51 46.00 1.60 4.82
CA GLU A 51 46.48 0.28 5.20
C GLU A 51 46.27 -0.02 6.71
N LEU A 52 46.39 1.01 7.57
CA LEU A 52 46.06 0.88 8.98
C LEU A 52 44.56 0.64 9.19
N ILE A 53 43.70 1.36 8.47
CA ILE A 53 42.25 1.19 8.48
C ILE A 53 41.86 -0.24 8.05
N LYS A 54 42.42 -0.73 6.95
CA LYS A 54 42.24 -2.11 6.48
C LYS A 54 42.65 -3.15 7.53
N THR A 55 43.82 -2.96 8.13
CA THR A 55 44.30 -3.88 9.17
C THR A 55 43.34 -3.95 10.34
N ARG A 56 42.90 -2.82 10.88
CA ARG A 56 41.94 -2.77 11.99
C ARG A 56 40.58 -3.37 11.65
N ILE A 57 40.06 -3.07 10.46
CA ILE A 57 38.82 -3.69 9.98
C ILE A 57 39.01 -5.20 9.88
N GLY A 58 40.14 -5.66 9.33
CA GLY A 58 40.46 -7.08 9.23
C GLY A 58 40.56 -7.78 10.59
N GLU A 59 41.21 -7.16 11.58
CA GLU A 59 41.28 -7.67 12.95
C GLU A 59 39.88 -7.78 13.59
N SER A 60 39.05 -6.77 13.41
CA SER A 60 37.67 -6.75 13.92
C SER A 60 36.79 -7.80 13.23
N LEU A 61 36.87 -7.94 11.91
CA LEU A 61 36.13 -8.97 11.18
C LEU A 61 36.59 -10.38 11.57
N ASN A 62 37.89 -10.60 11.75
CA ASN A 62 38.42 -11.88 12.23
C ASN A 62 37.98 -12.23 13.65
N SER A 63 37.80 -11.23 14.52
CA SER A 63 37.35 -11.46 15.91
C SER A 63 35.83 -11.59 16.01
N SER A 64 35.10 -11.31 14.95
CA SER A 64 33.65 -11.35 14.94
C SER A 64 33.13 -12.79 14.97
N GLU A 65 32.18 -13.06 15.85
CA GLU A 65 31.49 -14.35 15.89
C GLU A 65 30.55 -14.54 14.69
N LEU A 66 30.27 -13.47 13.93
CA LEU A 66 29.32 -13.45 12.81
C LEU A 66 29.96 -13.85 11.49
N ILE A 67 31.23 -13.57 11.32
CA ILE A 67 31.94 -13.67 10.05
C ILE A 67 32.61 -15.03 9.91
N ASN A 68 32.37 -15.69 8.76
CA ASN A 68 33.07 -16.92 8.38
C ASN A 68 34.36 -16.60 7.64
N ASN A 69 34.30 -15.69 6.67
CA ASN A 69 35.40 -15.28 5.85
C ASN A 69 35.19 -13.86 5.31
N PHE A 70 36.29 -13.16 5.00
CA PHE A 70 36.21 -11.88 4.29
C PHE A 70 37.44 -11.68 3.39
N GLU A 71 37.30 -10.81 2.40
CA GLU A 71 38.37 -10.46 1.48
C GLU A 71 38.33 -8.96 1.15
N PHE A 72 39.49 -8.32 1.16
CA PHE A 72 39.66 -6.99 0.55
C PHE A 72 39.99 -7.15 -0.94
N ALA A 73 39.06 -6.78 -1.79
CA ALA A 73 39.31 -6.76 -3.22
C ALA A 73 40.28 -5.62 -3.62
N LYS A 74 40.86 -5.71 -4.83
CA LYS A 74 41.87 -4.74 -5.32
C LYS A 74 41.33 -3.29 -5.35
N ASN A 75 40.04 -3.11 -5.50
CA ASN A 75 39.36 -1.81 -5.49
C ASN A 75 38.87 -1.38 -4.10
N LEU A 76 39.39 -1.99 -3.03
CA LEU A 76 39.02 -1.74 -1.64
C LEU A 76 37.55 -2.07 -1.28
N PHE A 77 36.88 -2.88 -2.05
CA PHE A 77 35.65 -3.51 -1.60
C PHE A 77 35.94 -4.54 -0.52
N ILE A 78 35.08 -4.62 0.47
CA ILE A 78 35.15 -5.64 1.51
C ILE A 78 34.06 -6.67 1.19
N ASN A 79 34.45 -7.85 0.76
CA ASN A 79 33.55 -8.97 0.54
C ASN A 79 33.45 -9.78 1.84
N ILE A 80 32.26 -10.14 2.27
CA ILE A 80 31.99 -10.76 3.57
C ILE A 80 31.13 -12.00 3.38
N GLU A 81 31.56 -13.11 3.99
CA GLU A 81 30.80 -14.34 4.13
C GLU A 81 30.35 -14.50 5.57
N ILE A 82 29.06 -14.71 5.80
CA ILE A 82 28.46 -14.92 7.12
C ILE A 82 28.50 -16.40 7.48
N LYS A 83 28.66 -16.74 8.75
CA LYS A 83 28.56 -18.14 9.21
C LYS A 83 27.17 -18.69 8.91
N ALA A 84 27.14 -19.82 8.19
CA ALA A 84 25.89 -20.45 7.75
C ALA A 84 24.94 -20.82 8.91
N GLU A 85 25.52 -21.21 10.05
CA GLU A 85 24.77 -21.58 11.27
C GLU A 85 23.94 -20.41 11.78
N LEU A 86 24.48 -19.18 11.71
CA LEU A 86 23.77 -17.97 12.14
C LEU A 86 22.67 -17.58 11.18
N ILE A 87 22.86 -17.80 9.88
CA ILE A 87 21.81 -17.60 8.89
C ILE A 87 20.65 -18.55 9.17
N ILE A 88 20.96 -19.84 9.41
CA ILE A 88 19.95 -20.87 9.72
C ILE A 88 19.21 -20.54 11.03
N GLU A 89 19.93 -20.10 12.06
CA GLU A 89 19.32 -19.73 13.33
C GLU A 89 18.39 -18.52 13.19
N ASN A 90 18.82 -17.49 12.45
CA ASN A 90 17.98 -16.33 12.17
C ASN A 90 16.73 -16.68 11.34
N LEU A 91 16.82 -17.63 10.41
CA LEU A 91 15.67 -18.11 9.63
C LEU A 91 14.64 -18.86 10.49
N LYS A 92 15.08 -19.57 11.54
CA LYS A 92 14.16 -20.22 12.49
C LYS A 92 13.31 -19.23 13.29
N ASP A 93 13.85 -18.06 13.56
CA ASP A 93 13.20 -16.99 14.34
C ASP A 93 12.81 -15.77 13.48
N VAL A 94 12.65 -15.96 12.16
CA VAL A 94 12.38 -14.86 11.23
C VAL A 94 11.18 -14.00 11.65
N GLU A 95 10.09 -14.63 12.11
CA GLU A 95 8.90 -13.91 12.57
C GLU A 95 9.19 -12.97 13.74
N LYS A 96 10.03 -13.39 14.69
CA LYS A 96 10.43 -12.55 15.82
C LYS A 96 11.41 -11.45 15.41
N ASN A 97 12.29 -11.75 14.45
CA ASN A 97 13.35 -10.84 14.02
C ASN A 97 12.82 -9.70 13.12
N ILE A 98 11.67 -9.86 12.48
CA ILE A 98 11.05 -8.82 11.64
C ILE A 98 10.11 -7.89 12.40
N LEU A 99 9.77 -8.21 13.67
CA LEU A 99 8.89 -7.34 14.45
C LEU A 99 9.55 -5.99 14.71
N THR A 100 8.79 -4.93 14.42
CA THR A 100 9.23 -3.56 14.76
C THR A 100 9.20 -3.34 16.27
N SER A 101 10.19 -2.56 16.77
CA SER A 101 10.20 -2.10 18.16
C SER A 101 9.20 -0.97 18.41
N ASN A 102 8.91 -0.17 17.38
CA ASN A 102 7.98 0.94 17.43
C ASN A 102 6.76 0.56 16.59
N LYS A 103 5.66 0.17 17.28
CA LYS A 103 4.40 -0.14 16.62
C LYS A 103 3.70 1.15 16.23
N GLU A 104 3.26 1.20 14.99
CA GLU A 104 2.49 2.30 14.44
C GLU A 104 1.04 1.86 14.18
N GLU A 105 0.10 2.80 14.28
CA GLU A 105 -1.25 2.64 13.77
C GLU A 105 -1.27 3.06 12.30
N VAL A 106 -1.69 2.16 11.43
CA VAL A 106 -1.66 2.37 9.97
C VAL A 106 -3.04 2.07 9.40
N ILE A 107 -3.60 2.99 8.66
CA ILE A 107 -4.79 2.76 7.83
C ILE A 107 -4.33 2.63 6.39
N ILE A 108 -4.81 1.59 5.70
CA ILE A 108 -4.49 1.34 4.30
C ILE A 108 -5.81 1.31 3.53
N ASP A 109 -6.00 2.33 2.69
CA ASP A 109 -7.10 2.42 1.75
C ASP A 109 -6.69 1.79 0.41
N TYR A 110 -7.47 0.81 -0.07
CA TYR A 110 -7.20 0.15 -1.35
C TYR A 110 -8.44 -0.50 -1.96
N GLY A 111 -8.39 -0.67 -3.29
CA GLY A 111 -9.46 -1.31 -4.07
C GLY A 111 -10.35 -0.31 -4.81
N GLY A 112 -10.95 0.64 -4.12
CA GLY A 112 -11.70 1.76 -4.66
C GLY A 112 -12.78 1.45 -5.70
N PRO A 113 -13.73 0.51 -5.48
CA PRO A 113 -14.80 0.24 -6.42
C PRO A 113 -15.88 1.31 -6.36
N ASN A 114 -16.59 1.50 -7.47
CA ASN A 114 -17.76 2.38 -7.52
C ASN A 114 -19.05 1.58 -7.35
N ILE A 115 -20.07 2.22 -6.79
CA ILE A 115 -21.44 1.73 -6.75
C ILE A 115 -22.04 1.67 -8.16
N GLY A 116 -22.95 0.74 -8.37
CA GLY A 116 -23.70 0.58 -9.62
C GLY A 116 -23.05 -0.32 -10.66
N LYS A 117 -21.92 -0.94 -10.33
CA LYS A 117 -21.24 -1.91 -11.21
C LYS A 117 -20.49 -2.98 -10.42
N PRO A 118 -20.34 -4.20 -10.98
CA PRO A 118 -19.55 -5.25 -10.36
C PRO A 118 -18.03 -4.94 -10.44
N LEU A 119 -17.27 -5.68 -9.65
CA LEU A 119 -15.82 -5.72 -9.82
C LEU A 119 -15.43 -6.31 -11.18
N HIS A 120 -14.32 -5.84 -11.70
CA HIS A 120 -13.71 -6.38 -12.92
C HIS A 120 -12.21 -6.60 -12.72
N VAL A 121 -11.56 -7.26 -13.66
CA VAL A 121 -10.14 -7.64 -13.58
C VAL A 121 -9.19 -6.47 -13.25
N GLY A 122 -9.54 -5.24 -13.65
CA GLY A 122 -8.76 -4.05 -13.33
C GLY A 122 -8.66 -3.75 -11.82
N HIS A 123 -9.62 -4.21 -11.01
CA HIS A 123 -9.58 -4.04 -9.55
C HIS A 123 -8.62 -5.03 -8.86
N LEU A 124 -8.25 -6.14 -9.49
CA LEU A 124 -7.37 -7.14 -8.87
C LEU A 124 -5.99 -6.56 -8.53
N ARG A 125 -5.47 -5.68 -9.38
CA ARG A 125 -4.15 -5.09 -9.16
C ARG A 125 -4.10 -4.23 -7.88
N PRO A 126 -4.96 -3.20 -7.69
CA PRO A 126 -4.95 -2.41 -6.46
C PRO A 126 -5.32 -3.24 -5.23
N LEU A 127 -6.24 -4.21 -5.36
CA LEU A 127 -6.60 -5.10 -4.27
C LEU A 127 -5.40 -5.93 -3.80
N ASN A 128 -4.68 -6.59 -4.71
CA ASN A 128 -3.52 -7.43 -4.35
C ASN A 128 -2.36 -6.62 -3.79
N ILE A 129 -2.09 -5.43 -4.35
CA ILE A 129 -1.04 -4.53 -3.84
C ILE A 129 -1.40 -4.08 -2.42
N GLY A 130 -2.60 -3.55 -2.22
CA GLY A 130 -3.05 -3.08 -0.91
C GLY A 130 -3.05 -4.19 0.14
N ARG A 131 -3.54 -5.39 -0.20
CA ARG A 131 -3.51 -6.55 0.70
C ARG A 131 -2.08 -6.96 1.04
N SER A 132 -1.15 -6.90 0.10
CA SER A 132 0.26 -7.20 0.35
C SER A 132 0.86 -6.20 1.34
N VAL A 133 0.59 -4.90 1.17
CA VAL A 133 1.03 -3.85 2.09
C VAL A 133 0.41 -4.03 3.48
N TYR A 134 -0.90 -4.32 3.54
CA TYR A 134 -1.62 -4.62 4.79
C TYR A 134 -0.98 -5.80 5.54
N ASN A 135 -0.79 -6.92 4.85
CA ASN A 135 -0.21 -8.12 5.44
C ASN A 135 1.24 -7.89 5.91
N THR A 136 2.04 -7.16 5.13
CA THR A 136 3.42 -6.81 5.50
C THR A 136 3.44 -5.99 6.79
N ASN A 137 2.60 -4.97 6.90
CA ASN A 137 2.51 -4.16 8.11
C ASN A 137 2.04 -4.99 9.33
N LYS A 138 1.09 -5.89 9.14
CA LYS A 138 0.68 -6.84 10.21
C LYS A 138 1.83 -7.75 10.65
N ILE A 139 2.57 -8.31 9.70
CA ILE A 139 3.69 -9.22 10.00
C ILE A 139 4.79 -8.51 10.79
N ILE A 140 5.11 -7.26 10.46
CA ILE A 140 6.11 -6.49 11.22
C ILE A 140 5.60 -5.98 12.57
N GLY A 141 4.33 -6.22 12.91
CA GLY A 141 3.76 -5.97 14.25
C GLY A 141 3.03 -4.65 14.42
N ASN A 142 2.77 -3.90 13.34
CA ASN A 142 1.94 -2.69 13.39
C ASN A 142 0.47 -3.02 13.68
N ILE A 143 -0.27 -2.04 14.19
CA ILE A 143 -1.73 -2.07 14.30
C ILE A 143 -2.28 -1.58 12.97
N VAL A 144 -2.92 -2.47 12.21
CA VAL A 144 -3.29 -2.16 10.82
C VAL A 144 -4.78 -2.28 10.62
N TYR A 145 -5.35 -1.26 10.03
CA TYR A 145 -6.75 -1.20 9.59
C TYR A 145 -6.79 -1.11 8.07
N SER A 146 -7.75 -1.80 7.47
CA SER A 146 -8.03 -1.75 6.05
C SER A 146 -9.33 -1.02 5.78
N ASP A 147 -9.29 -0.07 4.84
CA ASP A 147 -10.47 0.61 4.31
C ASP A 147 -10.63 0.29 2.83
N ILE A 148 -11.88 0.14 2.40
CA ILE A 148 -12.24 0.15 1.00
C ILE A 148 -13.15 1.36 0.74
N HIS A 149 -12.55 2.40 0.19
CA HIS A 149 -13.28 3.62 -0.10
C HIS A 149 -14.11 3.49 -1.36
N LEU A 150 -15.41 3.74 -1.24
CA LEU A 150 -16.39 3.51 -2.30
C LEU A 150 -16.76 4.81 -3.03
N GLY A 151 -16.70 4.79 -4.35
CA GLY A 151 -17.33 5.84 -5.16
C GLY A 151 -18.85 5.65 -5.18
N ASP A 152 -19.53 6.06 -4.12
CA ASP A 152 -20.96 5.81 -3.91
C ASP A 152 -21.83 7.05 -4.06
N TRP A 153 -21.26 8.17 -4.51
CA TRP A 153 -21.95 9.44 -4.55
C TRP A 153 -21.81 10.18 -5.89
N GLY A 154 -22.69 11.14 -6.10
CA GLY A 154 -22.56 12.09 -7.20
C GLY A 154 -23.12 11.63 -8.55
N MET A 155 -22.58 12.21 -9.63
CA MET A 155 -23.15 12.11 -10.97
C MET A 155 -23.29 10.67 -11.50
N PRO A 156 -22.35 9.73 -11.29
CA PRO A 156 -22.51 8.37 -11.81
C PRO A 156 -23.76 7.67 -11.27
N VAL A 157 -24.06 7.85 -9.98
CA VAL A 157 -25.25 7.27 -9.35
C VAL A 157 -26.52 7.98 -9.83
N ALA A 158 -26.47 9.30 -9.96
CA ALA A 158 -27.59 10.08 -10.49
C ALA A 158 -27.95 9.68 -11.93
N GLN A 159 -26.97 9.32 -12.77
CA GLN A 159 -27.21 8.78 -14.11
C GLN A 159 -27.98 7.45 -14.08
N ILE A 160 -27.61 6.54 -13.17
CA ILE A 160 -28.28 5.25 -13.00
C ILE A 160 -29.72 5.49 -12.54
N ILE A 161 -29.93 6.34 -11.53
CA ILE A 161 -31.28 6.67 -11.03
C ILE A 161 -32.14 7.25 -12.17
N THR A 162 -31.61 8.25 -12.90
CA THR A 162 -32.32 8.89 -14.02
C THR A 162 -32.69 7.88 -15.10
N TYR A 163 -31.77 6.98 -15.44
CA TYR A 163 -32.05 5.94 -16.44
C TYR A 163 -33.17 5.01 -15.98
N CYS A 164 -33.12 4.52 -14.74
CA CYS A 164 -34.16 3.65 -14.20
C CYS A 164 -35.53 4.32 -14.17
N GLU A 165 -35.59 5.59 -13.79
CA GLU A 165 -36.85 6.36 -13.78
C GLU A 165 -37.43 6.55 -15.18
N LEU A 166 -36.61 6.88 -16.17
CA LEU A 166 -37.04 7.08 -17.55
C LEU A 166 -37.54 5.79 -18.22
N GLU A 167 -36.88 4.68 -17.93
CA GLU A 167 -37.25 3.35 -18.44
C GLU A 167 -38.34 2.65 -17.59
N ASN A 168 -38.85 3.33 -16.56
CA ASN A 168 -39.83 2.77 -15.61
C ASN A 168 -39.36 1.47 -14.95
N ILE A 169 -38.08 1.35 -14.65
CA ILE A 169 -37.51 0.20 -13.96
C ILE A 169 -37.76 0.36 -12.45
N ASN A 170 -38.42 -0.65 -11.85
CA ASN A 170 -38.63 -0.67 -10.41
C ASN A 170 -37.31 -1.00 -9.68
N PHE A 171 -36.93 -0.16 -8.72
CA PHE A 171 -35.69 -0.34 -7.97
C PHE A 171 -35.69 -1.60 -7.10
N GLU A 172 -36.85 -2.13 -6.71
CA GLU A 172 -36.93 -3.41 -5.98
C GLU A 172 -36.56 -4.63 -6.84
N ASP A 173 -36.73 -4.51 -8.17
CA ASP A 173 -36.44 -5.57 -9.12
C ASP A 173 -35.00 -5.51 -9.69
N LEU A 174 -34.21 -4.52 -9.27
CA LEU A 174 -32.84 -4.37 -9.74
C LEU A 174 -31.98 -5.57 -9.32
N SER A 175 -31.07 -5.95 -10.20
CA SER A 175 -30.02 -6.93 -9.94
C SER A 175 -28.66 -6.38 -10.36
N ILE A 176 -27.58 -6.94 -9.83
CA ILE A 176 -26.22 -6.53 -10.21
C ILE A 176 -25.97 -6.71 -11.73
N ARG A 177 -26.55 -7.74 -12.34
CA ARG A 177 -26.48 -7.97 -13.79
C ARG A 177 -27.22 -6.91 -14.60
N MET A 178 -28.30 -6.33 -14.07
CA MET A 178 -29.01 -5.21 -14.69
C MET A 178 -28.15 -3.95 -14.58
N LEU A 179 -27.59 -3.66 -13.41
CA LEU A 179 -26.70 -2.52 -13.18
C LEU A 179 -25.47 -2.55 -14.09
N GLU A 180 -24.91 -3.72 -14.35
CA GLU A 180 -23.78 -3.91 -15.28
C GLU A 180 -24.09 -3.39 -16.71
N LYS A 181 -25.35 -3.47 -17.13
CA LYS A 181 -25.82 -2.96 -18.42
C LYS A 181 -26.28 -1.51 -18.34
N ILE A 182 -26.98 -1.16 -17.26
CA ILE A 182 -27.54 0.18 -17.04
C ILE A 182 -26.43 1.22 -16.92
N TYR A 183 -25.38 0.94 -16.14
CA TYR A 183 -24.29 1.89 -15.89
C TYR A 183 -23.64 2.42 -17.18
N PRO A 184 -23.12 1.60 -18.11
CA PRO A 184 -22.53 2.08 -19.35
C PRO A 184 -23.55 2.74 -20.28
N THR A 185 -24.80 2.27 -20.30
CA THR A 185 -25.86 2.84 -21.13
C THR A 185 -26.22 4.25 -20.63
N ALA A 186 -26.45 4.43 -19.34
CA ALA A 186 -26.70 5.74 -18.73
C ALA A 186 -25.56 6.72 -18.94
N SER A 187 -24.31 6.26 -18.79
CA SER A 187 -23.10 7.07 -19.04
C SER A 187 -23.01 7.50 -20.52
N THR A 188 -23.34 6.62 -21.44
CA THR A 188 -23.36 6.93 -22.89
C THR A 188 -24.45 7.94 -23.21
N GLN A 189 -25.65 7.78 -22.65
CA GLN A 189 -26.76 8.75 -22.83
C GLN A 189 -26.39 10.11 -22.23
N TYR A 190 -25.80 10.16 -21.06
CA TYR A 190 -25.33 11.41 -20.45
C TYR A 190 -24.37 12.18 -21.35
N THR A 191 -23.56 11.48 -22.13
CA THR A 191 -22.59 12.09 -23.05
C THR A 191 -23.23 12.56 -24.34
N ASN A 192 -24.23 11.84 -24.86
CA ASN A 192 -24.74 12.02 -26.23
C ASN A 192 -26.16 12.63 -26.31
N ASP A 193 -26.88 12.70 -25.19
CA ASP A 193 -28.27 13.23 -25.12
C ASP A 193 -28.34 14.36 -24.09
N GLU A 194 -28.49 15.59 -24.55
CA GLU A 194 -28.55 16.77 -23.67
C GLU A 194 -29.79 16.74 -22.78
N THR A 195 -30.93 16.19 -23.26
CA THR A 195 -32.14 16.05 -22.43
C THR A 195 -31.94 15.08 -21.27
N PHE A 196 -31.26 13.96 -21.52
CA PHE A 196 -30.89 13.02 -20.46
C PHE A 196 -29.91 13.66 -19.47
N LYS A 197 -28.92 14.38 -19.97
CA LYS A 197 -27.92 15.09 -19.18
C LYS A 197 -28.54 16.10 -18.23
N GLU A 198 -29.48 16.93 -18.71
CA GLU A 198 -30.21 17.90 -17.87
C GLU A 198 -30.97 17.19 -16.75
N LYS A 199 -31.63 16.07 -17.06
CA LYS A 199 -32.36 15.27 -16.07
C LYS A 199 -31.40 14.67 -15.03
N ALA A 200 -30.29 14.07 -15.45
CA ALA A 200 -29.33 13.51 -14.55
C ALA A 200 -28.68 14.57 -13.65
N GLN A 201 -28.41 15.77 -14.15
CA GLN A 201 -27.96 16.90 -13.33
C GLN A 201 -29.00 17.33 -12.30
N LYS A 202 -30.29 17.29 -12.67
CA LYS A 202 -31.40 17.57 -11.73
C LYS A 202 -31.47 16.48 -10.65
N THR A 203 -31.41 15.21 -11.02
CA THR A 203 -31.37 14.08 -10.08
C THR A 203 -30.16 14.19 -9.14
N ASN A 204 -28.99 14.57 -9.66
CA ASN A 204 -27.81 14.79 -8.82
C ASN A 204 -28.01 15.92 -7.81
N LYS A 205 -28.66 17.01 -8.20
CA LYS A 205 -29.02 18.11 -7.26
C LYS A 205 -30.00 17.64 -6.19
N LEU A 206 -31.01 16.85 -6.55
CA LEU A 206 -31.95 16.27 -5.58
C LEU A 206 -31.22 15.37 -4.60
N LEU A 207 -30.37 14.47 -5.10
CA LEU A 207 -29.55 13.58 -4.26
C LEU A 207 -28.67 14.37 -3.26
N THR A 208 -27.96 15.38 -3.75
CA THR A 208 -27.04 16.19 -2.91
C THR A 208 -27.79 17.12 -1.96
N SER A 209 -29.04 17.49 -2.25
CA SER A 209 -29.89 18.29 -1.34
C SER A 209 -30.65 17.45 -0.31
N GLY A 210 -30.51 16.11 -0.33
CA GLY A 210 -31.18 15.23 0.63
C GLY A 210 -32.62 14.88 0.31
N ASP A 211 -33.02 14.93 -0.98
CA ASP A 211 -34.37 14.51 -1.38
C ASP A 211 -34.65 13.05 -1.02
N GLU A 212 -35.74 12.80 -0.31
CA GLU A 212 -36.07 11.48 0.24
C GLU A 212 -36.18 10.39 -0.84
N HIS A 213 -36.78 10.72 -1.99
CA HIS A 213 -36.95 9.76 -3.08
C HIS A 213 -35.63 9.42 -3.75
N ALA A 214 -34.81 10.42 -4.04
CA ALA A 214 -33.48 10.23 -4.62
C ALA A 214 -32.57 9.43 -3.67
N LEU A 215 -32.60 9.72 -2.37
CA LEU A 215 -31.88 8.98 -1.35
C LEU A 215 -32.34 7.53 -1.21
N ALA A 216 -33.65 7.26 -1.27
CA ALA A 216 -34.17 5.90 -1.22
C ALA A 216 -33.66 5.07 -2.41
N ASN A 217 -33.71 5.64 -3.63
CA ASN A 217 -33.20 4.98 -4.83
C ASN A 217 -31.69 4.75 -4.78
N TRP A 218 -30.92 5.74 -4.32
CA TRP A 218 -29.48 5.62 -4.06
C TRP A 218 -29.19 4.47 -3.09
N LYS A 219 -29.91 4.41 -1.98
CA LYS A 219 -29.74 3.36 -0.96
C LYS A 219 -29.95 1.95 -1.54
N LYS A 220 -30.96 1.75 -2.36
CA LYS A 220 -31.23 0.46 -3.03
C LYS A 220 -30.05 0.03 -3.93
N ILE A 221 -29.56 0.95 -4.76
CA ILE A 221 -28.41 0.68 -5.64
C ILE A 221 -27.17 0.37 -4.80
N SER A 222 -26.94 1.13 -3.72
CA SER A 222 -25.80 0.96 -2.82
C SER A 222 -25.83 -0.38 -2.10
N GLU A 223 -26.95 -0.75 -1.50
CA GLU A 223 -27.12 -2.03 -0.78
C GLU A 223 -26.91 -3.22 -1.72
N LEU A 224 -27.51 -3.18 -2.91
CA LEU A 224 -27.35 -4.22 -3.92
C LEU A 224 -25.89 -4.39 -4.35
N THR A 225 -25.23 -3.28 -4.63
CA THR A 225 -23.82 -3.30 -5.09
C THR A 225 -22.89 -3.75 -3.97
N LEU A 226 -23.07 -3.24 -2.75
CA LEU A 226 -22.27 -3.66 -1.57
C LEU A 226 -22.38 -5.15 -1.30
N GLY A 227 -23.59 -5.72 -1.41
CA GLY A 227 -23.78 -7.16 -1.27
C GLY A 227 -22.92 -7.96 -2.26
N ALA A 228 -22.98 -7.59 -3.54
CA ALA A 228 -22.21 -8.25 -4.60
C ALA A 228 -20.68 -8.04 -4.46
N LEU A 229 -20.27 -6.83 -4.04
CA LEU A 229 -18.85 -6.54 -3.77
C LEU A 229 -18.30 -7.40 -2.64
N LYS A 230 -19.03 -7.47 -1.50
CA LYS A 230 -18.64 -8.27 -0.34
C LYS A 230 -18.52 -9.76 -0.68
N GLU A 231 -19.48 -10.30 -1.43
CA GLU A 231 -19.44 -11.69 -1.89
C GLU A 231 -18.20 -11.94 -2.76
N THR A 232 -17.95 -11.10 -3.76
CA THR A 232 -16.80 -11.25 -4.66
C THR A 232 -15.47 -11.11 -3.93
N LEU A 233 -15.35 -10.12 -3.04
CA LEU A 233 -14.13 -9.89 -2.27
C LEU A 233 -13.85 -11.01 -1.29
N SER A 234 -14.88 -11.57 -0.67
CA SER A 234 -14.74 -12.74 0.21
C SER A 234 -14.20 -13.96 -0.55
N LEU A 235 -14.71 -14.22 -1.78
CA LEU A 235 -14.17 -15.28 -2.65
C LEU A 235 -12.68 -15.07 -3.01
N LEU A 236 -12.23 -13.82 -3.07
CA LEU A 236 -10.83 -13.44 -3.33
C LEU A 236 -9.99 -13.35 -2.05
N ASN A 237 -10.56 -13.70 -0.89
CA ASN A 237 -9.95 -13.59 0.43
C ASN A 237 -9.50 -12.15 0.77
N HIS A 238 -10.32 -11.18 0.37
CA HIS A 238 -10.18 -9.77 0.73
C HIS A 238 -11.29 -9.36 1.70
N ASP A 239 -10.93 -9.23 2.99
CA ASP A 239 -11.79 -8.66 4.01
C ASP A 239 -11.28 -7.27 4.39
N PHE A 240 -12.20 -6.36 4.73
CA PHE A 240 -11.91 -4.99 5.11
C PHE A 240 -12.51 -4.67 6.46
N ASP A 241 -11.78 -3.90 7.27
CA ASP A 241 -12.24 -3.43 8.57
C ASP A 241 -13.29 -2.32 8.41
N TYR A 242 -13.09 -1.44 7.40
CA TYR A 242 -13.96 -0.30 7.10
C TYR A 242 -14.47 -0.33 5.66
N TRP A 243 -15.69 0.13 5.49
CA TRP A 243 -16.41 0.27 4.21
C TRP A 243 -17.00 1.67 4.12
N TRP A 244 -16.14 2.65 3.84
CA TRP A 244 -16.56 4.03 3.74
C TRP A 244 -16.79 4.43 2.29
N GLY A 245 -17.82 5.24 2.08
CA GLY A 245 -18.09 5.82 0.78
C GLY A 245 -17.90 7.33 0.80
N GLU A 246 -17.81 7.93 -0.39
CA GLU A 246 -17.79 9.38 -0.56
C GLU A 246 -18.98 10.05 0.14
N SER A 247 -20.14 9.36 0.21
CA SER A 247 -21.34 9.84 0.91
C SER A 247 -21.12 10.07 2.40
N SER A 248 -20.18 9.37 3.03
CA SER A 248 -19.94 9.44 4.48
C SER A 248 -19.41 10.78 4.97
N VAL A 249 -18.86 11.60 4.08
CA VAL A 249 -18.27 12.90 4.41
C VAL A 249 -19.17 14.09 4.06
N ASN A 250 -20.34 13.86 3.49
CA ASN A 250 -21.23 14.96 3.06
C ASN A 250 -21.58 15.94 4.17
N ASP A 251 -21.80 15.45 5.40
CA ASP A 251 -22.20 16.27 6.53
C ASP A 251 -21.09 17.21 7.04
N ILE A 252 -19.83 16.85 6.78
CA ILE A 252 -18.68 17.65 7.23
C ILE A 252 -18.17 18.66 6.20
N ILE A 253 -18.56 18.50 4.91
CA ILE A 253 -18.14 19.39 3.81
C ILE A 253 -18.49 20.86 4.08
N PRO A 254 -19.70 21.23 4.53
CA PRO A 254 -20.06 22.64 4.74
C PRO A 254 -19.17 23.34 5.76
N ASP A 255 -18.80 22.65 6.85
CA ASP A 255 -17.95 23.24 7.89
C ASP A 255 -16.47 23.27 7.47
N MET A 256 -16.02 22.28 6.70
CA MET A 256 -14.70 22.30 6.08
C MET A 256 -14.57 23.49 5.11
N LEU A 257 -15.55 23.75 4.24
CA LEU A 257 -15.53 24.90 3.33
C LEU A 257 -15.42 26.22 4.06
N LYS A 258 -16.21 26.43 5.14
CA LYS A 258 -16.12 27.63 5.98
C LYS A 258 -14.73 27.83 6.59
N SER A 259 -14.09 26.73 7.00
CA SER A 259 -12.73 26.81 7.58
C SER A 259 -11.64 27.10 6.56
N LEU A 260 -11.85 26.79 5.28
CA LEU A 260 -10.93 27.10 4.18
C LEU A 260 -11.09 28.53 3.66
N GLU A 261 -12.25 29.15 3.85
CA GLU A 261 -12.53 30.54 3.45
C GLU A 261 -12.08 31.57 4.51
N SER A 262 -11.76 31.14 5.72
CA SER A 262 -11.31 31.95 6.85
C SER A 262 -9.78 32.07 6.90
#